data_776651315a399c9809bd24b99b6b36c8
#
_entry.id   776651315a399c9809bd24b99b6b36c8
#
_cell.length_a   1.000
_cell.length_b   1.000
_cell.length_c   1.000
_cell.angle_alpha   90.00
_cell.angle_beta   90.00
_cell.angle_gamma   90.00
#
_symmetry.space_group_name_H-M   'P 1'
#
loop_
_entity.id
_entity.type
_entity.pdbx_description
1 polymer ?
#
loop_
_entity_poly.entity_id
_entity_poly.type
_entity_poly.pdbx_seq_one_letter_code
_entity_poly.pdbx_strand_id
1 'polypeptide(L)'
;ARFVYTRHNLLPHNANEIIRQAYDIIESQSDIIVHMGRFSRDEFLAKHPDSHNAIIPHHIYQYTYKEDISVERARQYLNLSQEAFIVTAFGKFRNREEIRMVLGAFRTWDEERKLLLAPRLYPFSRRNNYGKNFLKRWISRAGYYLLMPLLNRIYKLQGGASDELIDECDLPYYMAASDVIFIQRKDVLNSANIPLAFLFHKIAIG
;
A
#
# COMPACT_ATOMS: atom_id res chain seq x y z
N ALA A 1 32.78 -4.77 -15.17
CA ALA A 1 31.38 -5.02 -14.76
C ALA A 1 30.58 -3.75 -15.00
N ARG A 2 29.32 -3.86 -15.40
CA ARG A 2 28.41 -2.72 -15.52
C ARG A 2 27.43 -2.74 -14.36
N PHE A 3 27.16 -1.55 -13.78
CA PHE A 3 26.23 -1.39 -12.67
C PHE A 3 24.94 -0.72 -13.15
N VAL A 4 23.81 -1.44 -13.02
CA VAL A 4 22.48 -0.96 -13.38
C VAL A 4 21.65 -0.78 -12.10
N TYR A 5 21.12 0.41 -11.90
CA TYR A 5 20.28 0.71 -10.75
C TYR A 5 18.86 1.01 -11.16
N THR A 6 17.87 0.34 -10.53
CA THR A 6 16.46 0.64 -10.72
C THR A 6 15.96 1.56 -9.62
N ARG A 7 15.54 2.76 -10.02
CA ARG A 7 15.08 3.82 -9.11
C ARG A 7 13.60 3.63 -8.77
N HIS A 8 13.36 2.89 -7.68
CA HIS A 8 11.99 2.61 -7.19
C HIS A 8 11.37 3.81 -6.46
N ASN A 9 12.17 4.57 -5.72
CA ASN A 9 11.75 5.74 -4.96
C ASN A 9 12.75 6.87 -5.19
N LEU A 10 12.32 8.12 -4.99
CA LEU A 10 13.25 9.27 -5.02
C LEU A 10 14.23 9.17 -3.84
N LEU A 11 13.71 8.85 -2.67
CA LEU A 11 14.47 8.52 -1.46
C LEU A 11 13.69 7.48 -0.65
N PRO A 12 14.37 6.67 0.17
CA PRO A 12 13.68 5.79 1.12
C PRO A 12 12.89 6.61 2.14
N HIS A 13 11.81 6.01 2.63
CA HIS A 13 11.03 6.62 3.69
C HIS A 13 11.89 6.77 4.96
N ASN A 14 11.87 7.95 5.57
CA ASN A 14 12.70 8.33 6.72
C ASN A 14 14.20 8.36 6.40
N ALA A 15 14.59 8.71 5.18
CA ALA A 15 15.98 8.88 4.82
C ALA A 15 16.64 9.97 5.70
N ASN A 16 17.69 9.57 6.45
CA ASN A 16 18.61 10.47 7.09
C ASN A 16 19.71 10.90 6.11
N GLU A 17 20.61 11.76 6.55
CA GLU A 17 21.69 12.29 5.70
C GLU A 17 22.61 11.19 5.15
N ILE A 18 22.94 10.19 5.95
CA ILE A 18 23.78 9.05 5.52
C ILE A 18 23.11 8.27 4.38
N ILE A 19 21.79 8.06 4.48
CA ILE A 19 21.02 7.35 3.45
C ILE A 19 20.97 8.19 2.17
N ARG A 20 20.81 9.54 2.27
CA ARG A 20 20.83 10.44 1.11
C ARG A 20 22.16 10.35 0.38
N GLN A 21 23.28 10.47 1.09
CA GLN A 21 24.62 10.34 0.54
C GLN A 21 24.86 8.97 -0.12
N ALA A 22 24.38 7.88 0.50
CA ALA A 22 24.47 6.55 -0.10
C ALA A 22 23.69 6.46 -1.43
N TYR A 23 22.51 7.08 -1.52
CA TYR A 23 21.74 7.14 -2.76
C TYR A 23 22.44 7.98 -3.83
N ASP A 24 23.00 9.13 -3.47
CA ASP A 24 23.77 9.97 -4.40
C ASP A 24 24.98 9.23 -4.95
N ILE A 25 25.67 8.44 -4.11
CA ILE A 25 26.78 7.58 -4.55
C ILE A 25 26.28 6.49 -5.51
N ILE A 26 25.21 5.79 -5.18
CA ILE A 26 24.63 4.73 -6.02
C ILE A 26 24.21 5.32 -7.37
N GLU A 27 23.51 6.44 -7.38
CA GLU A 27 23.03 7.10 -8.59
C GLU A 27 24.19 7.61 -9.46
N SER A 28 25.23 8.21 -8.86
CA SER A 28 26.39 8.72 -9.60
C SER A 28 27.35 7.65 -10.12
N GLN A 29 27.39 6.47 -9.48
CA GLN A 29 28.28 5.37 -9.87
C GLN A 29 27.59 4.35 -10.79
N SER A 30 26.31 4.52 -11.09
CA SER A 30 25.57 3.61 -11.95
C SER A 30 25.85 3.89 -13.42
N ASP A 31 26.15 2.87 -14.19
CA ASP A 31 26.31 2.97 -15.66
C ASP A 31 24.98 3.25 -16.35
N ILE A 32 23.89 2.73 -15.81
CA ILE A 32 22.52 2.93 -16.34
C ILE A 32 21.56 3.06 -15.16
N ILE A 33 20.69 4.07 -15.22
CA ILE A 33 19.57 4.24 -14.31
C ILE A 33 18.27 3.81 -15.01
N VAL A 34 17.54 2.89 -14.38
CA VAL A 34 16.22 2.47 -14.84
C VAL A 34 15.15 3.19 -14.03
N HIS A 35 14.25 3.88 -14.71
CA HIS A 35 13.10 4.55 -14.12
C HIS A 35 11.80 3.80 -14.43
N MET A 36 10.85 3.81 -13.50
CA MET A 36 9.52 3.20 -13.74
C MET A 36 8.52 4.17 -14.39
N GLY A 37 8.92 5.42 -14.60
CA GLY A 37 8.06 6.42 -15.22
C GLY A 37 8.81 7.68 -15.60
N ARG A 38 8.17 8.51 -16.44
CA ARG A 38 8.76 9.76 -16.96
C ARG A 38 9.12 10.75 -15.85
N PHE A 39 8.25 10.92 -14.86
CA PHE A 39 8.50 11.84 -13.76
C PHE A 39 9.82 11.53 -13.03
N SER A 40 10.09 10.26 -12.71
CA SER A 40 11.33 9.85 -12.07
C SER A 40 12.56 10.14 -12.95
N ARG A 41 12.44 9.92 -14.26
CA ARG A 41 13.50 10.19 -15.22
C ARG A 41 13.78 11.69 -15.30
N ASP A 42 12.75 12.48 -15.50
CA ASP A 42 12.88 13.93 -15.76
C ASP A 42 13.43 14.65 -14.51
N GLU A 43 13.03 14.22 -13.30
CA GLU A 43 13.58 14.71 -12.03
C GLU A 43 15.06 14.33 -11.88
N PHE A 44 15.44 13.13 -12.30
CA PHE A 44 16.82 12.65 -12.26
C PHE A 44 17.70 13.40 -13.26
N LEU A 45 17.25 13.54 -14.51
CA LEU A 45 17.99 14.26 -15.56
C LEU A 45 18.19 15.74 -15.27
N ALA A 46 17.32 16.36 -14.49
CA ALA A 46 17.51 17.75 -14.05
C ALA A 46 18.79 17.91 -13.18
N LYS A 47 19.26 16.85 -12.52
CA LYS A 47 20.48 16.81 -11.70
C LYS A 47 21.65 16.16 -12.42
N HIS A 48 21.39 15.21 -13.31
CA HIS A 48 22.37 14.35 -13.98
C HIS A 48 22.10 14.30 -15.49
N PRO A 49 22.27 15.42 -16.24
CA PRO A 49 21.83 15.53 -17.64
C PRO A 49 22.54 14.54 -18.59
N ASP A 50 23.79 14.19 -18.29
CA ASP A 50 24.61 13.34 -19.15
C ASP A 50 24.53 11.84 -18.82
N SER A 51 23.65 11.46 -17.88
CA SER A 51 23.52 10.07 -17.44
C SER A 51 22.79 9.19 -18.44
N HIS A 52 23.24 7.93 -18.55
CA HIS A 52 22.51 6.93 -19.33
C HIS A 52 21.30 6.44 -18.52
N ASN A 53 20.12 6.52 -19.10
CA ASN A 53 18.89 6.12 -18.44
C ASN A 53 17.91 5.43 -19.39
N ALA A 54 16.99 4.65 -18.82
CA ALA A 54 15.92 3.98 -19.52
C ALA A 54 14.63 4.04 -18.71
N ILE A 55 13.47 3.97 -19.38
CA ILE A 55 12.18 3.79 -18.74
C ILE A 55 11.71 2.37 -18.95
N ILE A 56 11.53 1.64 -17.87
CA ILE A 56 10.87 0.34 -17.83
C ILE A 56 9.67 0.46 -16.90
N PRO A 57 8.45 0.54 -17.42
CA PRO A 57 7.25 0.72 -16.60
C PRO A 57 7.07 -0.43 -15.60
N HIS A 58 6.43 -0.12 -14.48
CA HIS A 58 6.05 -1.14 -13.51
C HIS A 58 5.13 -2.18 -14.18
N HIS A 59 5.42 -3.45 -14.01
CA HIS A 59 4.57 -4.53 -14.55
C HIS A 59 3.23 -4.61 -13.82
N ILE A 60 2.22 -5.16 -14.49
CA ILE A 60 0.84 -5.26 -13.98
C ILE A 60 0.55 -6.56 -13.20
N TYR A 61 1.57 -7.34 -12.84
CA TYR A 61 1.44 -8.62 -12.13
C TYR A 61 0.65 -9.72 -12.86
N GLN A 62 0.45 -9.58 -14.17
CA GLN A 62 -0.16 -10.61 -14.99
C GLN A 62 0.57 -11.94 -14.78
N TYR A 63 -0.17 -13.02 -14.63
CA TYR A 63 0.32 -14.38 -14.30
C TYR A 63 0.86 -14.58 -12.86
N THR A 64 0.94 -13.53 -12.03
CA THR A 64 1.36 -13.64 -10.63
C THR A 64 0.16 -13.98 -9.74
N TYR A 65 -0.98 -13.35 -10.00
CA TYR A 65 -2.20 -13.53 -9.22
C TYR A 65 -3.34 -14.07 -10.07
N LYS A 66 -4.27 -14.81 -9.41
CA LYS A 66 -5.53 -15.23 -10.04
C LYS A 66 -6.45 -14.03 -10.13
N GLU A 67 -6.68 -13.55 -11.35
CA GLU A 67 -7.56 -12.41 -11.65
C GLU A 67 -9.01 -12.80 -11.98
N ASP A 68 -9.28 -14.09 -12.13
CA ASP A 68 -10.58 -14.68 -12.50
C ASP A 68 -11.53 -14.88 -11.32
N ILE A 69 -11.24 -14.27 -10.17
CA ILE A 69 -12.09 -14.36 -8.98
C ILE A 69 -13.25 -13.39 -9.12
N SER A 70 -14.49 -13.90 -9.11
CA SER A 70 -15.67 -13.04 -9.15
C SER A 70 -15.82 -12.23 -7.85
N VAL A 71 -16.46 -11.06 -7.97
CA VAL A 71 -16.71 -10.16 -6.82
C VAL A 71 -17.52 -10.89 -5.74
N GLU A 72 -18.53 -11.65 -6.12
CA GLU A 72 -19.40 -12.39 -5.22
C GLU A 72 -18.61 -13.42 -4.41
N ARG A 73 -17.76 -14.20 -5.10
CA ARG A 73 -16.90 -15.20 -4.45
C ARG A 73 -15.89 -14.56 -3.51
N ALA A 74 -15.30 -13.43 -3.91
CA ALA A 74 -14.33 -12.71 -3.10
C ALA A 74 -14.99 -12.15 -1.82
N ARG A 75 -16.17 -11.54 -1.96
CA ARG A 75 -16.93 -11.02 -0.82
C ARG A 75 -17.39 -12.13 0.12
N GLN A 76 -17.83 -13.26 -0.41
CA GLN A 76 -18.18 -14.43 0.40
C GLN A 76 -16.98 -14.96 1.16
N TYR A 77 -15.82 -15.09 0.50
CA TYR A 77 -14.57 -15.57 1.12
C TYR A 77 -14.12 -14.67 2.28
N LEU A 78 -14.22 -13.36 2.11
CA LEU A 78 -13.87 -12.36 3.12
C LEU A 78 -14.99 -12.06 4.12
N ASN A 79 -16.15 -12.75 4.01
CA ASN A 79 -17.35 -12.51 4.83
C ASN A 79 -17.80 -11.03 4.78
N LEU A 80 -17.87 -10.46 3.58
CA LEU A 80 -18.27 -9.09 3.31
C LEU A 80 -19.71 -9.07 2.75
N SER A 81 -20.41 -7.94 2.95
CA SER A 81 -21.72 -7.71 2.36
C SER A 81 -21.63 -7.67 0.83
N GLN A 82 -22.55 -8.37 0.15
CA GLN A 82 -22.63 -8.39 -1.32
C GLN A 82 -23.11 -7.05 -1.90
N GLU A 83 -23.86 -6.27 -1.14
CA GLU A 83 -24.45 -5.02 -1.57
C GLU A 83 -23.69 -3.77 -1.12
N ALA A 84 -22.61 -3.94 -0.35
CA ALA A 84 -21.82 -2.81 0.11
C ALA A 84 -20.97 -2.22 -1.01
N PHE A 85 -20.80 -0.90 -1.00
CA PHE A 85 -19.78 -0.22 -1.78
C PHE A 85 -18.45 -0.27 -1.00
N ILE A 86 -17.49 -1.02 -1.50
CA ILE A 86 -16.26 -1.36 -0.78
C ILE A 86 -15.10 -0.50 -1.27
N VAL A 87 -14.61 0.37 -0.38
CA VAL A 87 -13.37 1.12 -0.56
C VAL A 87 -12.24 0.37 0.16
N THR A 88 -11.23 -0.02 -0.57
CA THR A 88 -10.08 -0.72 0.01
C THR A 88 -8.83 0.16 0.04
N ALA A 89 -8.26 0.35 1.21
CA ALA A 89 -6.95 0.96 1.40
C ALA A 89 -5.94 -0.13 1.76
N PHE A 90 -5.18 -0.55 0.74
CA PHE A 90 -4.32 -1.71 0.84
C PHE A 90 -2.88 -1.35 1.20
N GLY A 91 -2.26 -2.15 2.07
CA GLY A 91 -0.88 -2.01 2.50
C GLY A 91 -0.73 -1.37 3.89
N LYS A 92 0.51 -1.32 4.37
CA LYS A 92 0.81 -0.79 5.71
C LYS A 92 0.68 0.73 5.73
N PHE A 93 -0.03 1.26 6.71
CA PHE A 93 -0.05 2.69 7.01
C PHE A 93 1.23 3.09 7.75
N ARG A 94 1.92 4.10 7.24
CA ARG A 94 3.25 4.50 7.72
C ARG A 94 3.19 5.53 8.84
N ASN A 95 2.17 6.39 8.79
CA ASN A 95 2.01 7.50 9.72
C ASN A 95 0.54 7.82 9.98
N ARG A 96 0.29 8.72 10.95
CA ARG A 96 -1.06 9.14 11.31
C ARG A 96 -1.75 9.97 10.22
N GLU A 97 -1.00 10.58 9.34
CA GLU A 97 -1.54 11.40 8.26
C GLU A 97 -2.20 10.52 7.19
N GLU A 98 -1.58 9.42 6.79
CA GLU A 98 -2.19 8.43 5.91
C GLU A 98 -3.49 7.86 6.49
N ILE A 99 -3.51 7.58 7.79
CA ILE A 99 -4.74 7.11 8.48
C ILE A 99 -5.82 8.19 8.42
N ARG A 100 -5.49 9.45 8.74
CA ARG A 100 -6.45 10.56 8.71
C ARG A 100 -6.99 10.81 7.31
N MET A 101 -6.15 10.70 6.29
CA MET A 101 -6.53 10.88 4.89
C MET A 101 -7.58 9.85 4.48
N VAL A 102 -7.33 8.57 4.72
CA VAL A 102 -8.27 7.50 4.39
C VAL A 102 -9.57 7.62 5.17
N LEU A 103 -9.50 7.81 6.50
CA LEU A 103 -10.69 7.92 7.33
C LEU A 103 -11.47 9.22 7.02
N GLY A 104 -10.78 10.32 6.71
CA GLY A 104 -11.39 11.57 6.29
C GLY A 104 -12.13 11.42 4.97
N ALA A 105 -11.47 10.91 3.95
CA ALA A 105 -12.08 10.64 2.65
C ALA A 105 -13.29 9.70 2.77
N PHE A 106 -13.14 8.61 3.53
CA PHE A 106 -14.24 7.66 3.72
C PHE A 106 -15.45 8.29 4.43
N ARG A 107 -15.24 9.18 5.38
CA ARG A 107 -16.35 9.88 6.08
C ARG A 107 -17.14 10.80 5.17
N THR A 108 -16.46 11.52 4.27
CA THR A 108 -17.08 12.48 3.34
C THR A 108 -17.72 11.82 2.13
N TRP A 109 -17.47 10.55 1.89
CA TRP A 109 -18.07 9.82 0.78
C TRP A 109 -19.58 9.63 1.01
N ASP A 110 -20.39 10.11 0.09
CA ASP A 110 -21.84 10.05 0.17
C ASP A 110 -22.39 8.72 -0.40
N GLU A 111 -22.26 7.67 0.39
CA GLU A 111 -22.79 6.33 0.09
C GLU A 111 -23.22 5.67 1.40
N GLU A 112 -24.51 5.34 1.50
CA GLU A 112 -25.08 4.78 2.72
C GLU A 112 -24.55 3.38 3.05
N ARG A 113 -24.39 2.54 2.03
CA ARG A 113 -23.93 1.15 2.19
C ARG A 113 -22.43 1.01 2.01
N LYS A 114 -21.67 2.06 2.30
CA LYS A 114 -20.22 2.04 2.21
C LYS A 114 -19.56 1.21 3.30
N LEU A 115 -18.43 0.57 2.92
CA LEU A 115 -17.61 -0.23 3.79
C LEU A 115 -16.14 0.07 3.52
N LEU A 116 -15.36 0.28 4.57
CA LEU A 116 -13.92 0.46 4.45
C LEU A 116 -13.20 -0.86 4.76
N LEU A 117 -12.51 -1.40 3.77
CA LEU A 117 -11.64 -2.56 3.88
C LEU A 117 -10.20 -2.07 3.98
N ALA A 118 -9.68 -1.93 5.19
CA ALA A 118 -8.35 -1.38 5.43
C ALA A 118 -7.52 -2.33 6.33
N PRO A 119 -7.10 -3.47 5.78
CA PRO A 119 -6.24 -4.40 6.51
C PRO A 119 -4.96 -3.69 6.87
N ARG A 120 -4.42 -3.70 8.02
CA ARG A 120 -3.20 -3.00 8.46
C ARG A 120 -3.36 -1.49 8.72
N LEU A 121 -4.60 -1.01 8.91
CA LEU A 121 -4.85 0.38 9.26
C LEU A 121 -4.24 0.76 10.63
N TYR A 122 -4.35 -0.13 11.61
CA TYR A 122 -3.87 0.12 12.96
C TYR A 122 -2.67 -0.76 13.33
N PRO A 123 -1.76 -0.24 14.16
CA PRO A 123 -0.57 -0.97 14.61
C PRO A 123 -0.89 -1.97 15.75
N PHE A 124 -2.11 -2.51 15.77
CA PHE A 124 -2.54 -3.50 16.76
C PHE A 124 -2.54 -4.89 16.16
N SER A 125 -1.95 -5.85 16.85
CA SER A 125 -1.82 -7.21 16.36
C SER A 125 -2.16 -8.24 17.43
N ARG A 126 -2.81 -9.30 17.00
CA ARG A 126 -3.02 -10.50 17.81
C ARG A 126 -1.72 -11.26 18.00
N ARG A 127 -0.85 -11.25 16.98
CA ARG A 127 0.46 -11.90 16.95
C ARG A 127 1.53 -10.98 17.55
N ASN A 128 2.56 -11.58 18.13
CA ASN A 128 3.65 -10.87 18.79
C ASN A 128 4.71 -10.40 17.78
N ASN A 129 4.45 -9.31 17.07
CA ASN A 129 5.36 -8.78 16.05
C ASN A 129 6.44 -7.80 16.60
N TYR A 130 6.43 -7.51 17.91
CA TYR A 130 7.31 -6.49 18.52
C TYR A 130 8.54 -7.06 19.24
N GLY A 131 9.04 -8.20 18.83
CA GLY A 131 10.29 -8.78 19.37
C GLY A 131 10.30 -8.91 20.91
N LYS A 132 11.40 -8.48 21.56
CA LYS A 132 11.61 -8.61 23.01
C LYS A 132 10.91 -7.54 23.86
N ASN A 133 10.29 -6.53 23.28
CA ASN A 133 9.69 -5.41 24.05
C ASN A 133 8.31 -5.79 24.60
N PHE A 134 8.29 -6.26 25.84
CA PHE A 134 7.09 -6.72 26.54
C PHE A 134 5.97 -5.66 26.59
N LEU A 135 6.29 -4.41 26.92
CA LEU A 135 5.32 -3.33 27.03
C LEU A 135 4.63 -3.02 25.70
N LYS A 136 5.39 -2.93 24.61
CA LYS A 136 4.83 -2.71 23.27
C LYS A 136 3.93 -3.86 22.85
N ARG A 137 4.31 -5.11 23.17
CA ARG A 137 3.50 -6.31 22.91
C ARG A 137 2.18 -6.24 23.66
N TRP A 138 2.22 -5.88 24.95
CA TRP A 138 1.02 -5.79 25.79
C TRP A 138 0.07 -4.70 25.28
N ILE A 139 0.57 -3.49 24.99
CA ILE A 139 -0.21 -2.38 24.43
C ILE A 139 -0.83 -2.76 23.08
N SER A 140 -0.07 -3.38 22.19
CA SER A 140 -0.57 -3.82 20.88
C SER A 140 -1.70 -4.84 21.02
N ARG A 141 -1.55 -5.79 21.94
CA ARG A 141 -2.54 -6.83 22.20
C ARG A 141 -3.79 -6.28 22.91
N ALA A 142 -3.63 -5.42 23.88
CA ALA A 142 -4.75 -4.74 24.54
C ALA A 142 -5.53 -3.87 23.52
N GLY A 143 -4.84 -3.13 22.68
CA GLY A 143 -5.43 -2.36 21.60
C GLY A 143 -6.24 -3.23 20.63
N TYR A 144 -5.70 -4.39 20.26
CA TYR A 144 -6.40 -5.34 19.39
C TYR A 144 -7.74 -5.81 19.98
N TYR A 145 -7.77 -6.22 21.24
CA TYR A 145 -8.99 -6.77 21.84
C TYR A 145 -9.98 -5.71 22.34
N LEU A 146 -9.50 -4.53 22.74
CA LEU A 146 -10.35 -3.50 23.36
C LEU A 146 -10.72 -2.38 22.38
N LEU A 147 -9.75 -1.87 21.61
CA LEU A 147 -9.97 -0.72 20.75
C LEU A 147 -10.44 -1.09 19.35
N MET A 148 -9.93 -2.18 18.77
CA MET A 148 -10.30 -2.58 17.43
C MET A 148 -11.79 -2.82 17.22
N PRO A 149 -12.53 -3.53 18.10
CA PRO A 149 -13.97 -3.72 17.92
C PRO A 149 -14.74 -2.40 17.90
N LEU A 150 -14.35 -1.45 18.76
CA LEU A 150 -14.97 -0.13 18.82
C LEU A 150 -14.68 0.68 17.55
N LEU A 151 -13.43 0.72 17.10
CA LEU A 151 -13.02 1.43 15.91
C LEU A 151 -13.64 0.84 14.64
N ASN A 152 -13.70 -0.49 14.55
CA ASN A 152 -14.37 -1.18 13.45
C ASN A 152 -15.85 -0.80 13.37
N ARG A 153 -16.53 -0.70 14.52
CA ARG A 153 -17.94 -0.30 14.57
C ARG A 153 -18.12 1.17 14.15
N ILE A 154 -17.28 2.08 14.63
CA ILE A 154 -17.37 3.52 14.33
C ILE A 154 -17.10 3.79 12.84
N TYR A 155 -16.10 3.14 12.27
CA TYR A 155 -15.66 3.37 10.90
C TYR A 155 -16.15 2.33 9.91
N LYS A 156 -17.06 1.44 10.32
CA LYS A 156 -17.53 0.32 9.47
C LYS A 156 -16.36 -0.45 8.83
N LEU A 157 -15.29 -0.66 9.59
CA LEU A 157 -14.13 -1.40 9.13
C LEU A 157 -14.43 -2.89 9.11
N GLN A 158 -14.00 -3.56 8.04
CA GLN A 158 -14.02 -5.02 7.96
C GLN A 158 -12.65 -5.54 7.48
N GLY A 159 -12.46 -6.86 7.59
CA GLY A 159 -11.23 -7.49 7.11
C GLY A 159 -10.01 -7.31 8.02
N GLY A 160 -10.22 -7.09 9.31
CA GLY A 160 -9.13 -7.10 10.29
C GLY A 160 -8.12 -5.97 10.11
N ALA A 161 -8.46 -4.76 10.48
CA ALA A 161 -7.58 -3.58 10.45
C ALA A 161 -6.36 -3.69 11.41
N SER A 162 -5.80 -4.88 11.57
CA SER A 162 -4.64 -5.18 12.41
C SER A 162 -3.32 -5.01 11.64
N ASP A 163 -2.17 -5.05 12.33
CA ASP A 163 -0.84 -5.00 11.69
C ASP A 163 -0.40 -6.38 11.11
N GLU A 164 -1.32 -7.31 10.92
CA GLU A 164 -1.02 -8.63 10.36
C GLU A 164 -0.84 -8.55 8.84
N LEU A 165 0.14 -9.28 8.33
CA LEU A 165 0.34 -9.43 6.89
C LEU A 165 -0.83 -10.22 6.29
N ILE A 166 -1.29 -9.77 5.14
CA ILE A 166 -2.19 -10.53 4.30
C ILE A 166 -1.36 -11.55 3.55
N ASP A 167 -1.78 -12.80 3.56
CA ASP A 167 -1.13 -13.84 2.79
C ASP A 167 -1.28 -13.56 1.28
N GLU A 168 -0.27 -13.92 0.50
CA GLU A 168 -0.28 -13.67 -0.95
C GLU A 168 -1.46 -14.35 -1.66
N CYS A 169 -1.91 -15.50 -1.15
CA CYS A 169 -3.08 -16.21 -1.66
C CYS A 169 -4.41 -15.48 -1.38
N ASP A 170 -4.47 -14.63 -0.36
CA ASP A 170 -5.66 -13.85 0.01
C ASP A 170 -5.73 -12.52 -0.72
N LEU A 171 -4.60 -11.99 -1.18
CA LEU A 171 -4.52 -10.70 -1.88
C LEU A 171 -5.53 -10.58 -3.03
N PRO A 172 -5.66 -11.58 -3.93
CA PRO A 172 -6.64 -11.53 -5.02
C PRO A 172 -8.08 -11.35 -4.55
N TYR A 173 -8.46 -11.94 -3.42
CA TYR A 173 -9.80 -11.80 -2.86
C TYR A 173 -10.05 -10.37 -2.35
N TYR A 174 -9.07 -9.75 -1.70
CA TYR A 174 -9.17 -8.34 -1.29
C TYR A 174 -9.35 -7.40 -2.49
N MET A 175 -8.57 -7.64 -3.55
CA MET A 175 -8.64 -6.83 -4.75
C MET A 175 -9.96 -7.05 -5.50
N ALA A 176 -10.38 -8.30 -5.70
CA ALA A 176 -11.62 -8.63 -6.39
C ALA A 176 -12.86 -8.13 -5.65
N ALA A 177 -12.90 -8.21 -4.32
CA ALA A 177 -14.03 -7.77 -3.49
C ALA A 177 -14.27 -6.25 -3.53
N SER A 178 -13.25 -5.46 -3.88
CA SER A 178 -13.26 -4.00 -3.84
C SER A 178 -14.01 -3.39 -5.02
N ASP A 179 -14.64 -2.23 -4.82
CA ASP A 179 -15.13 -1.36 -5.90
C ASP A 179 -14.08 -0.31 -6.25
N VAL A 180 -13.39 0.22 -5.23
CA VAL A 180 -12.35 1.25 -5.38
C VAL A 180 -11.14 0.91 -4.53
N ILE A 181 -9.96 1.12 -5.08
CA ILE A 181 -8.69 1.03 -4.37
C ILE A 181 -8.20 2.44 -4.03
N PHE A 182 -8.07 2.73 -2.74
CA PHE A 182 -7.57 4.01 -2.25
C PHE A 182 -6.06 3.96 -2.02
N ILE A 183 -5.33 4.85 -2.68
CA ILE A 183 -3.87 4.98 -2.54
C ILE A 183 -3.58 6.01 -1.46
N GLN A 184 -3.28 5.58 -0.26
CA GLN A 184 -3.09 6.42 0.93
C GLN A 184 -1.70 7.07 1.01
N ARG A 185 -1.08 7.41 -0.11
CA ARG A 185 0.28 7.94 -0.18
C ARG A 185 0.29 9.37 -0.70
N LYS A 186 0.93 10.29 0.01
CA LYS A 186 1.21 11.64 -0.50
C LYS A 186 2.40 11.64 -1.46
N ASP A 187 3.51 11.05 -0.98
CA ASP A 187 4.77 11.02 -1.71
C ASP A 187 4.97 9.62 -2.29
N VAL A 188 4.30 9.35 -3.40
CA VAL A 188 4.43 8.08 -4.11
C VAL A 188 5.01 8.33 -5.50
N LEU A 189 6.18 7.77 -5.75
CA LEU A 189 6.72 7.73 -7.09
C LEU A 189 6.14 6.54 -7.87
N ASN A 190 6.15 5.37 -7.22
CA ASN A 190 5.66 4.13 -7.79
C ASN A 190 4.90 3.36 -6.71
N SER A 191 3.60 3.16 -6.91
CA SER A 191 2.78 2.32 -6.04
C SER A 191 2.42 1.03 -6.74
N ALA A 192 2.86 -0.09 -6.21
CA ALA A 192 2.46 -1.42 -6.68
C ALA A 192 0.94 -1.64 -6.65
N ASN A 193 0.22 -0.88 -5.82
CA ASN A 193 -1.24 -0.96 -5.74
C ASN A 193 -1.94 -0.43 -6.99
N ILE A 194 -1.32 0.48 -7.75
CA ILE A 194 -1.90 1.03 -9.00
C ILE A 194 -1.97 -0.05 -10.09
N PRO A 195 -0.84 -0.67 -10.52
CA PRO A 195 -0.91 -1.74 -11.50
C PRO A 195 -1.68 -2.97 -11.00
N LEU A 196 -1.69 -3.21 -9.68
CA LEU A 196 -2.51 -4.26 -9.09
C LEU A 196 -4.01 -3.95 -9.20
N ALA A 197 -4.43 -2.71 -8.96
CA ALA A 197 -5.82 -2.28 -9.17
C ALA A 197 -6.24 -2.48 -10.64
N PHE A 198 -5.39 -2.13 -11.58
CA PHE A 198 -5.66 -2.32 -13.01
C PHE A 198 -5.78 -3.79 -13.39
N LEU A 199 -4.95 -4.68 -12.82
CA LEU A 199 -5.06 -6.12 -13.04
C LEU A 199 -6.45 -6.65 -12.68
N PHE A 200 -7.03 -6.15 -11.58
CA PHE A 200 -8.37 -6.54 -11.11
C PHE A 200 -9.50 -5.63 -11.63
N HIS A 201 -9.24 -4.82 -12.67
CA HIS A 201 -10.20 -3.89 -13.28
C HIS A 201 -10.86 -2.94 -12.26
N LYS A 202 -10.08 -2.46 -11.27
CA LYS A 202 -10.55 -1.56 -10.22
C LYS A 202 -10.11 -0.13 -10.46
N ILE A 203 -10.97 0.80 -10.04
CA ILE A 203 -10.63 2.23 -10.03
C ILE A 203 -9.62 2.47 -8.89
N ALA A 204 -8.53 3.14 -9.19
CA ALA A 204 -7.56 3.61 -8.20
C ALA A 204 -7.72 5.12 -8.00
N ILE A 205 -7.82 5.56 -6.76
CA ILE A 205 -7.91 6.96 -6.35
C ILE A 205 -6.93 7.26 -5.21
N GLY A 206 -6.54 8.54 -5.04
CA GLY A 206 -5.65 8.96 -3.94
C GLY A 206 -5.15 10.36 -4.11
#